data_79ca97a803e9338c40c13f1331f8d8dd
#
_entry.id   79ca97a803e9338c40c13f1331f8d8dd
#
_cell.length_a   1.000
_cell.length_b   1.000
_cell.length_c   1.000
_cell.angle_alpha   90.00
_cell.angle_beta   90.00
_cell.angle_gamma   90.00
#
_symmetry.space_group_name_H-M   'P 1'
#
loop_
_entity.id
_entity.type
_entity.pdbx_description
1 polymer ?
#
loop_
_entity_poly.entity_id
_entity_poly.type
_entity_poly.pdbx_seq_one_letter_code
_entity_poly.pdbx_strand_id
1 'polypeptide(L)'
;GSSGSVLGLPVDEEHKTHDKRGYYQDFQGGRLYWSFQNGAHWVRGTILDKYRQMGYTSGKLGWPTSNEKATKKGAVSSFEHDRIEWTAKNNTAKYYKK
;
A
#
# COMPACT_ATOMS: atom_id res chain seq x y z
N GLY A 1 14.24 -2.25 10.60
CA GLY A 1 14.28 -1.43 10.62
C GLY A 1 13.57 -0.12 10.48
N SER A 2 14.06 0.63 9.59
CA SER A 2 13.50 1.95 9.37
C SER A 2 12.01 1.91 8.96
N SER A 3 11.58 0.83 8.36
CA SER A 3 10.18 0.70 7.99
C SER A 3 9.24 0.80 9.20
N GLY A 4 9.71 0.39 10.37
CA GLY A 4 8.93 0.50 11.58
C GLY A 4 8.65 1.93 11.98
N SER A 5 9.51 2.89 11.61
CA SER A 5 9.31 4.28 12.00
C SER A 5 8.12 4.93 11.27
N VAL A 6 7.80 4.50 10.08
CA VAL A 6 6.67 5.03 9.31
C VAL A 6 5.35 4.38 9.74
N LEU A 7 5.35 3.07 9.90
CA LEU A 7 4.13 2.31 10.17
C LEU A 7 3.88 2.07 11.65
N GLY A 8 4.88 2.29 12.50
CA GLY A 8 4.80 1.98 13.92
C GLY A 8 5.13 0.53 14.17
N LEU A 9 4.50 -0.04 15.20
CA LEU A 9 4.75 -1.41 15.60
C LEU A 9 3.83 -2.39 14.88
N PRO A 10 4.28 -3.63 14.67
CA PRO A 10 3.39 -4.66 14.11
C PRO A 10 2.22 -4.93 15.05
N VAL A 11 1.03 -5.10 14.50
CA VAL A 11 -0.17 -5.45 15.26
C VAL A 11 -0.62 -6.87 14.98
N ASP A 12 0.02 -7.56 14.05
CA ASP A 12 -0.32 -8.92 13.67
C ASP A 12 0.91 -9.61 13.11
N GLU A 13 0.81 -10.91 12.92
CA GLU A 13 1.88 -11.71 12.34
C GLU A 13 1.94 -11.55 10.82
N GLU A 14 3.07 -11.93 10.24
CA GLU A 14 3.25 -11.97 8.80
C GLU A 14 2.35 -13.05 8.20
N HIS A 15 1.70 -12.73 7.09
CA HIS A 15 0.79 -13.64 6.39
C HIS A 15 1.22 -13.83 4.93
N LYS A 16 1.08 -15.05 4.43
CA LYS A 16 1.26 -15.31 3.00
C LYS A 16 0.03 -14.80 2.25
N THR A 17 0.26 -14.29 1.05
CA THR A 17 -0.84 -13.89 0.18
C THR A 17 -1.43 -15.10 -0.53
N HIS A 18 -2.69 -14.99 -0.96
CA HIS A 18 -3.38 -16.08 -1.67
C HIS A 18 -2.71 -16.45 -2.99
N ASP A 19 -2.13 -15.48 -3.68
CA ASP A 19 -1.45 -15.72 -4.95
C ASP A 19 -0.04 -16.28 -4.79
N LYS A 20 0.40 -16.47 -3.55
CA LYS A 20 1.71 -17.05 -3.21
C LYS A 20 2.89 -16.24 -3.75
N ARG A 21 2.68 -14.96 -4.08
CA ARG A 21 3.73 -14.08 -4.59
C ARG A 21 4.58 -13.48 -3.48
N GLY A 22 4.09 -13.48 -2.25
CA GLY A 22 4.82 -12.89 -1.14
C GLY A 22 4.03 -12.88 0.15
N TYR A 23 4.26 -11.85 0.95
CA TYR A 23 3.72 -11.74 2.30
C TYR A 23 3.19 -10.35 2.57
N TYR A 24 2.32 -10.24 3.57
CA TYR A 24 1.94 -8.95 4.11
C TYR A 24 1.90 -9.01 5.62
N GLN A 25 2.03 -7.85 6.24
CA GLN A 25 1.95 -7.73 7.70
C GLN A 25 1.30 -6.41 8.05
N ASP A 26 0.37 -6.44 9.00
CA ASP A 26 -0.30 -5.24 9.48
C ASP A 26 0.48 -4.58 10.58
N PHE A 27 0.55 -3.25 10.53
CA PHE A 27 1.19 -2.40 11.52
C PHE A 27 0.18 -1.37 12.02
N GLN A 28 0.53 -0.66 13.08
CA GLN A 28 -0.35 0.36 13.65
C GLN A 28 -0.76 1.41 12.62
N GLY A 29 0.15 1.79 11.75
CA GLY A 29 -0.08 2.86 10.77
C GLY A 29 -0.38 2.41 9.36
N GLY A 30 -0.39 1.11 9.08
CA GLY A 30 -0.63 0.64 7.71
C GLY A 30 -0.30 -0.82 7.51
N ARG A 31 -0.01 -1.17 6.26
CA ARG A 31 0.32 -2.54 5.90
C ARG A 31 1.57 -2.57 5.05
N LEU A 32 2.46 -3.51 5.34
CA LEU A 32 3.66 -3.76 4.55
C LEU A 32 3.43 -4.97 3.66
N TYR A 33 3.75 -4.83 2.38
CA TYR A 33 3.73 -5.94 1.42
C TYR A 33 5.13 -6.23 0.95
N TRP A 34 5.47 -7.50 0.89
CA TRP A 34 6.77 -7.95 0.37
C TRP A 34 6.52 -9.02 -0.67
N SER A 35 7.09 -8.84 -1.86
CA SER A 35 7.01 -9.81 -2.94
C SER A 35 8.39 -10.10 -3.50
N PHE A 36 8.52 -11.28 -4.10
CA PHE A 36 9.78 -11.67 -4.75
C PHE A 36 10.11 -10.75 -5.93
N GLN A 37 9.10 -10.19 -6.57
CA GLN A 37 9.29 -9.37 -7.77
C GLN A 37 9.51 -7.90 -7.46
N ASN A 38 8.83 -7.36 -6.47
CA ASN A 38 8.78 -5.91 -6.23
C ASN A 38 9.49 -5.47 -4.96
N GLY A 39 9.91 -6.40 -4.11
CA GLY A 39 10.51 -6.07 -2.82
C GLY A 39 9.47 -5.63 -1.81
N ALA A 40 9.92 -4.92 -0.77
CA ALA A 40 9.07 -4.50 0.34
C ALA A 40 8.55 -3.07 0.11
N HIS A 41 7.24 -2.91 0.18
CA HIS A 41 6.58 -1.60 0.04
C HIS A 41 5.40 -1.50 0.99
N TRP A 42 5.17 -0.31 1.52
CA TRP A 42 4.09 -0.10 2.49
C TRP A 42 2.99 0.79 1.90
N VAL A 43 1.78 0.56 2.39
CA VAL A 43 0.59 1.34 2.05
C VAL A 43 -0.09 1.71 3.35
N ARG A 44 -0.54 2.95 3.48
CA ARG A 44 -1.15 3.42 4.72
C ARG A 44 -2.27 4.42 4.49
N GLY A 45 -3.02 4.69 5.56
CA GLY A 45 -4.02 5.75 5.59
C GLY A 45 -5.15 5.55 4.60
N THR A 46 -5.61 6.65 4.04
CA THR A 46 -6.74 6.64 3.10
C THR A 46 -6.42 5.89 1.82
N ILE A 47 -5.14 5.89 1.41
CA ILE A 47 -4.71 5.11 0.25
C ILE A 47 -4.91 3.61 0.53
N LEU A 48 -4.55 3.15 1.72
CA LEU A 48 -4.77 1.75 2.09
C LEU A 48 -6.26 1.40 2.12
N ASP A 49 -7.10 2.31 2.60
CA ASP A 49 -8.55 2.10 2.60
C ASP A 49 -9.08 1.92 1.19
N LYS A 50 -8.60 2.73 0.25
CA LYS A 50 -8.97 2.61 -1.16
C LYS A 50 -8.49 1.30 -1.75
N TYR A 51 -7.26 0.92 -1.44
CA TYR A 51 -6.66 -0.33 -1.90
C TYR A 51 -7.47 -1.54 -1.41
N ARG A 52 -7.92 -1.50 -0.16
CA ARG A 52 -8.79 -2.55 0.40
C ARG A 52 -10.11 -2.63 -0.36
N GLN A 53 -10.73 -1.50 -0.65
CA GLN A 53 -11.98 -1.46 -1.41
C GLN A 53 -11.82 -2.07 -2.80
N MET A 54 -10.64 -1.98 -3.38
CA MET A 54 -10.35 -2.49 -4.71
C MET A 54 -9.83 -3.93 -4.71
N GLY A 55 -9.78 -4.58 -3.55
CA GLY A 55 -9.43 -5.99 -3.47
C GLY A 55 -7.99 -6.30 -3.15
N TYR A 56 -7.22 -5.35 -2.61
CA TYR A 56 -5.81 -5.55 -2.27
C TYR A 56 -5.02 -6.06 -3.47
N THR A 57 -4.12 -7.02 -3.23
CA THR A 57 -3.25 -7.58 -4.29
C THR A 57 -4.03 -8.39 -5.33
N SER A 58 -5.22 -8.86 -5.00
CA SER A 58 -6.06 -9.63 -5.92
C SER A 58 -6.91 -8.74 -6.83
N GLY A 59 -6.93 -7.43 -6.59
CA GLY A 59 -7.75 -6.50 -7.35
C GLY A 59 -7.04 -5.96 -8.58
N LYS A 60 -7.64 -4.94 -9.18
CA LYS A 60 -7.15 -4.30 -10.41
C LYS A 60 -5.74 -3.74 -10.29
N LEU A 61 -5.39 -3.25 -9.11
CA LEU A 61 -4.12 -2.56 -8.90
C LEU A 61 -2.92 -3.52 -8.90
N GLY A 62 -3.12 -4.72 -8.42
CA GLY A 62 -2.02 -5.66 -8.24
C GLY A 62 -1.21 -5.33 -6.99
N TRP A 63 0.07 -5.64 -7.03
CA TRP A 63 0.98 -5.45 -5.89
C TRP A 63 1.56 -4.04 -5.86
N PRO A 64 1.87 -3.51 -4.68
CA PRO A 64 2.58 -2.22 -4.59
C PRO A 64 3.96 -2.31 -5.23
N THR A 65 4.32 -1.32 -6.02
CA THR A 65 5.64 -1.24 -6.67
C THR A 65 6.48 -0.12 -6.13
N SER A 66 5.89 0.73 -5.26
CA SER A 66 6.64 1.80 -4.60
C SER A 66 6.00 2.10 -3.25
N ASN A 67 6.77 2.76 -2.39
CA ASN A 67 6.21 3.36 -1.18
C ASN A 67 5.44 4.61 -1.57
N GLU A 68 4.62 5.10 -0.64
CA GLU A 68 3.92 6.36 -0.82
C GLU A 68 4.91 7.50 -1.07
N LYS A 69 4.62 8.34 -2.05
CA LYS A 69 5.43 9.52 -2.37
C LYS A 69 4.61 10.77 -2.17
N ALA A 70 5.23 11.79 -1.57
CA ALA A 70 4.57 13.08 -1.37
C ALA A 70 4.36 13.79 -2.71
N THR A 71 3.22 14.45 -2.83
CA THR A 71 2.89 15.29 -3.99
C THR A 71 2.44 16.65 -3.48
N LYS A 72 2.26 17.61 -4.37
CA LYS A 72 1.79 18.95 -3.99
C LYS A 72 0.43 18.90 -3.29
N LYS A 73 -0.44 18.00 -3.69
CA LYS A 73 -1.80 17.90 -3.15
C LYS A 73 -1.93 16.88 -2.03
N GLY A 74 -0.96 16.00 -1.87
CA GLY A 74 -1.03 14.96 -0.85
C GLY A 74 0.02 13.88 -1.06
N ALA A 75 -0.37 12.75 -1.64
CA ALA A 75 0.56 11.64 -1.85
C ALA A 75 0.06 10.72 -2.96
N VAL A 76 0.96 9.88 -3.45
CA VAL A 76 0.65 8.88 -4.47
C VAL A 76 1.34 7.56 -4.13
N SER A 77 0.64 6.46 -4.35
CA SER A 77 1.21 5.10 -4.27
C SER A 77 1.03 4.41 -5.61
N SER A 78 2.11 3.83 -6.11
CA SER A 78 2.10 3.12 -7.39
C SER A 78 1.98 1.62 -7.17
N PHE A 79 1.26 0.97 -8.08
CA PHE A 79 1.00 -0.47 -8.08
C PHE A 79 1.36 -1.04 -9.45
N GLU A 80 1.30 -2.36 -9.58
CA GLU A 80 1.72 -3.02 -10.82
C GLU A 80 0.96 -2.52 -12.06
N HIS A 81 -0.33 -2.27 -11.90
CA HIS A 81 -1.18 -1.91 -13.04
C HIS A 81 -1.59 -0.44 -13.04
N ASP A 82 -1.82 0.12 -11.87
CA ASP A 82 -2.41 1.45 -11.74
C ASP A 82 -1.82 2.18 -10.53
N ARG A 83 -2.40 3.32 -10.17
CA ARG A 83 -1.96 4.09 -9.01
C ARG A 83 -3.15 4.62 -8.22
N ILE A 84 -2.90 4.97 -6.95
CA ILE A 84 -3.87 5.67 -6.12
C ILE A 84 -3.26 7.00 -5.70
N GLU A 85 -3.99 8.09 -5.89
CA GLU A 85 -3.58 9.42 -5.46
C GLU A 85 -4.46 9.89 -4.31
N TRP A 86 -3.83 10.43 -3.29
CA TRP A 86 -4.52 10.95 -2.12
C TRP A 86 -4.41 12.47 -2.11
N THR A 87 -5.55 13.14 -1.84
CA THR A 87 -5.62 14.59 -1.73
C THR A 87 -5.86 14.96 -0.27
N ALA A 88 -4.91 15.70 0.32
CA ALA A 88 -4.96 16.04 1.75
C ALA A 88 -6.11 16.97 2.08
N LYS A 89 -6.45 17.88 1.18
CA LYS A 89 -7.47 18.90 1.41
C LYS A 89 -8.81 18.30 1.84
N ASN A 90 -9.23 17.23 1.19
CA ASN A 90 -10.51 16.58 1.48
C ASN A 90 -10.35 15.13 1.96
N ASN A 91 -9.11 14.70 2.21
CA ASN A 91 -8.79 13.35 2.66
C ASN A 91 -9.43 12.28 1.76
N THR A 92 -9.24 12.42 0.45
CA THR A 92 -9.83 11.53 -0.54
C THR A 92 -8.75 10.80 -1.33
N ALA A 93 -8.90 9.50 -1.50
CA ALA A 93 -8.03 8.68 -2.33
C ALA A 93 -8.78 8.28 -3.59
N LYS A 94 -8.16 8.47 -4.75
CA LYS A 94 -8.75 8.11 -6.04
C LYS A 94 -7.84 7.18 -6.82
N TYR A 95 -8.47 6.28 -7.54
CA TYR A 95 -7.81 5.34 -8.42
C TYR A 95 -7.61 5.96 -9.80
N TYR A 96 -6.42 5.77 -10.35
CA TYR A 96 -6.09 6.23 -11.71
C TYR A 96 -5.36 5.12 -12.45
N LYS A 97 -5.69 4.94 -13.71
CA LYS A 97 -4.94 4.05 -14.58
C LYS A 97 -3.57 4.63 -14.88
N LYS A 98 -2.61 3.76 -15.04
CA LYS A 98 -1.27 4.17 -15.47
C LYS A 98 -1.30 4.80 -16.84
#